data_a11d24331c0fa29103b1044b554ae287
#
_entry.id   a11d24331c0fa29103b1044b554ae287
#
_cell.length_a   1.000
_cell.length_b   1.000
_cell.length_c   1.000
_cell.angle_alpha   90.00
_cell.angle_beta   90.00
_cell.angle_gamma   90.00
#
_symmetry.space_group_name_H-M   'P 1'
#
loop_
_entity.id
_entity.type
_entity.pdbx_description
1 polymer ?
#
loop_
_entity_poly.entity_id
_entity_poly.type
_entity_poly.pdbx_seq_one_letter_code
_entity_poly.pdbx_strand_id
1 'polypeptide(L)'
;MPGASGLFLRTTLGLQAMTAVLSSLPETTFAEYEALKQILDAGSRRMTVRAVCDISARGRTFPIYVATLGSPEPQAPALGFFAGIHGLERIGTLLLLDYMRALIGRLEWDDLLQEQLRTIRLVFMPIVNPGGMWAMTRSNPNGVDLMRNAPHNAEGRVPFLAGGQRIGPWLPWYRGASGAPMETEATTLLQVVEEELLSRPLSFALDCHSGYGFHDSIWFPYAKSTRHIAHLPEMFVLKAMFDQAHPHHGYLFEPQSMQYLAHGDLWDCAYDRCRAPSIFLPLTLELGSWIWIKKNPVQILRREGMFNPIKSHRTERVLRRHTNLLDFLARAAYASQRWLPQGAGRQQLMTRAVEHWYRRPRV
;
A
#
# COMPACT_ATOMS: atom_id res chain seq x y z
N MET A 1 -6.45 41.28 17.28
CA MET A 1 -6.03 39.88 17.15
C MET A 1 -7.17 38.98 17.56
N PRO A 2 -7.99 38.40 16.67
CA PRO A 2 -8.98 37.42 17.05
C PRO A 2 -8.57 36.02 16.53
N GLY A 3 -8.47 35.08 17.46
CA GLY A 3 -9.05 33.77 17.33
C GLY A 3 -8.19 32.59 16.88
N ALA A 4 -7.13 32.21 17.61
CA ALA A 4 -6.49 30.89 17.48
C ALA A 4 -7.29 29.72 18.06
N SER A 5 -8.38 29.99 18.80
CA SER A 5 -9.15 28.97 19.55
C SER A 5 -10.14 28.18 18.70
N GLY A 6 -10.51 28.65 17.53
CA GLY A 6 -11.52 28.00 16.69
C GLY A 6 -10.99 26.84 15.82
N LEU A 7 -9.69 26.77 15.59
CA LEU A 7 -9.09 25.80 14.69
C LEU A 7 -8.79 24.45 15.38
N PHE A 8 -8.42 24.49 16.66
CA PHE A 8 -8.09 23.27 17.45
C PHE A 8 -9.30 22.35 17.74
N LEU A 9 -10.50 22.92 17.80
CA LEU A 9 -11.74 22.13 18.09
C LEU A 9 -12.27 21.36 16.87
N ARG A 10 -11.86 21.74 15.64
CA ARG A 10 -12.35 21.04 14.44
C ARG A 10 -11.57 19.75 14.09
N THR A 11 -10.36 19.59 14.59
CA THR A 11 -9.49 18.43 14.27
C THR A 11 -9.71 17.23 15.18
N THR A 12 -10.09 17.42 16.44
CA THR A 12 -10.42 16.33 17.37
C THR A 12 -11.78 15.67 17.10
N LEU A 13 -12.69 16.36 16.44
CA LEU A 13 -13.98 15.82 15.97
C LEU A 13 -13.83 14.88 14.76
N GLY A 14 -12.66 14.86 14.09
CA GLY A 14 -12.48 14.18 12.80
C GLY A 14 -12.54 12.66 12.88
N LEU A 15 -11.92 12.01 13.87
CA LEU A 15 -11.83 10.54 13.93
C LEU A 15 -13.16 9.92 14.43
N GLN A 16 -13.73 10.50 15.47
CA GLN A 16 -15.06 10.06 15.95
C GLN A 16 -16.16 10.36 14.92
N ALA A 17 -16.06 11.48 14.19
CA ALA A 17 -17.00 11.84 13.15
C ALA A 17 -16.91 10.89 11.93
N MET A 18 -15.71 10.44 11.51
CA MET A 18 -15.59 9.53 10.38
C MET A 18 -16.15 8.13 10.68
N THR A 19 -15.87 7.59 11.86
CA THR A 19 -16.44 6.29 12.27
C THR A 19 -17.97 6.39 12.45
N ALA A 20 -18.46 7.51 12.94
CA ALA A 20 -19.90 7.77 13.07
C ALA A 20 -20.58 8.04 11.71
N VAL A 21 -19.93 8.78 10.81
CA VAL A 21 -20.44 9.03 9.45
C VAL A 21 -20.44 7.74 8.62
N LEU A 22 -19.39 6.92 8.71
CA LEU A 22 -19.33 5.64 8.00
C LEU A 22 -20.40 4.64 8.49
N SER A 23 -20.79 4.70 9.76
CA SER A 23 -21.81 3.83 10.34
C SER A 23 -23.26 4.31 10.13
N SER A 24 -23.48 5.55 9.73
CA SER A 24 -24.81 6.16 9.54
C SER A 24 -25.25 6.30 8.08
N LEU A 25 -24.40 5.96 7.12
CA LEU A 25 -24.74 6.07 5.69
C LEU A 25 -25.54 4.85 5.23
N PRO A 26 -26.53 5.02 4.33
CA PRO A 26 -27.28 3.91 3.76
C PRO A 26 -26.35 2.94 3.00
N GLU A 27 -26.73 1.65 2.95
CA GLU A 27 -25.96 0.58 2.24
C GLU A 27 -25.62 0.86 0.76
N THR A 28 -26.23 1.91 0.21
CA THR A 28 -26.00 2.39 -1.18
C THR A 28 -24.86 3.43 -1.26
N THR A 29 -24.19 3.76 -0.17
CA THR A 29 -23.15 4.81 -0.16
C THR A 29 -21.77 4.20 -0.14
N PHE A 30 -20.92 4.66 -1.06
CA PHE A 30 -19.50 4.28 -1.12
C PHE A 30 -18.69 5.22 -0.21
N ALA A 31 -18.71 4.94 1.08
CA ALA A 31 -18.24 5.83 2.12
C ALA A 31 -16.75 6.19 2.00
N GLU A 32 -15.88 5.22 1.67
CA GLU A 32 -14.44 5.46 1.49
C GLU A 32 -14.18 6.35 0.28
N TYR A 33 -14.97 6.19 -0.78
CA TYR A 33 -14.83 7.00 -1.98
C TYR A 33 -15.29 8.44 -1.76
N GLU A 34 -16.38 8.64 -1.04
CA GLU A 34 -16.83 9.99 -0.65
C GLU A 34 -15.84 10.66 0.32
N ALA A 35 -15.28 9.89 1.27
CA ALA A 35 -14.23 10.40 2.16
C ALA A 35 -12.96 10.80 1.37
N LEU A 36 -12.57 10.01 0.36
CA LEU A 36 -11.48 10.38 -0.54
C LEU A 36 -11.74 11.71 -1.22
N LYS A 37 -12.91 11.90 -1.85
CA LYS A 37 -13.26 13.15 -2.53
C LYS A 37 -13.17 14.35 -1.60
N GLN A 38 -13.73 14.24 -0.38
CA GLN A 38 -13.64 15.30 0.63
C GLN A 38 -12.18 15.63 1.01
N ILE A 39 -11.29 14.63 1.11
CA ILE A 39 -9.88 14.85 1.40
C ILE A 39 -9.18 15.54 0.23
N LEU A 40 -9.47 15.12 -1.01
CA LEU A 40 -8.90 15.72 -2.21
C LEU A 40 -9.34 17.19 -2.35
N ASP A 41 -10.61 17.50 -2.08
CA ASP A 41 -11.14 18.88 -2.09
C ASP A 41 -10.47 19.73 -1.01
N ALA A 42 -10.36 19.22 0.22
CA ALA A 42 -9.69 19.91 1.33
C ALA A 42 -8.20 20.16 1.05
N GLY A 43 -7.54 19.21 0.37
CA GLY A 43 -6.12 19.28 0.00
C GLY A 43 -5.83 20.04 -1.30
N SER A 44 -6.84 20.50 -2.04
CA SER A 44 -6.72 21.02 -3.42
C SER A 44 -5.72 22.15 -3.60
N ARG A 45 -5.45 22.94 -2.56
CA ARG A 45 -4.45 24.02 -2.58
C ARG A 45 -3.01 23.55 -2.35
N ARG A 46 -2.81 22.33 -1.88
CA ARG A 46 -1.50 21.79 -1.45
C ARG A 46 -1.11 20.52 -2.23
N MET A 47 -2.08 19.84 -2.81
CA MET A 47 -1.91 18.60 -3.54
C MET A 47 -2.27 18.79 -5.01
N THR A 48 -1.52 18.14 -5.91
CA THR A 48 -1.95 17.99 -7.30
C THR A 48 -2.78 16.72 -7.41
N VAL A 49 -4.01 16.83 -7.89
CA VAL A 49 -4.94 15.70 -8.02
C VAL A 49 -5.25 15.48 -9.50
N ARG A 50 -5.19 14.23 -9.94
CA ARG A 50 -5.61 13.83 -11.30
C ARG A 50 -6.45 12.57 -11.27
N ALA A 51 -7.49 12.49 -12.09
CA ALA A 51 -8.16 11.26 -12.44
C ALA A 51 -7.33 10.57 -13.54
N VAL A 52 -6.95 9.31 -13.32
CA VAL A 52 -6.04 8.59 -14.23
C VAL A 52 -6.75 7.61 -15.14
N CYS A 53 -7.91 7.10 -14.72
CA CYS A 53 -8.85 6.35 -15.55
C CYS A 53 -10.22 6.25 -14.86
N ASP A 54 -11.21 5.77 -15.60
CA ASP A 54 -12.58 5.56 -15.14
C ASP A 54 -12.90 4.06 -15.13
N ILE A 55 -13.48 3.57 -14.03
CA ILE A 55 -13.92 2.19 -13.87
C ILE A 55 -15.45 2.13 -13.74
N SER A 56 -16.09 1.38 -14.61
CA SER A 56 -17.53 1.17 -14.55
C SER A 56 -17.88 -0.11 -13.80
N ALA A 57 -18.77 -0.01 -12.81
CA ALA A 57 -19.26 -1.14 -12.03
C ALA A 57 -20.73 -0.94 -11.63
N ARG A 58 -21.57 -1.92 -11.89
CA ARG A 58 -22.99 -1.92 -11.51
C ARG A 58 -23.73 -0.62 -11.87
N GLY A 59 -23.54 -0.13 -13.10
CA GLY A 59 -24.20 1.07 -13.61
C GLY A 59 -23.66 2.40 -13.07
N ARG A 60 -22.54 2.40 -12.35
CA ARG A 60 -21.83 3.59 -11.90
C ARG A 60 -20.43 3.63 -12.47
N THR A 61 -19.90 4.82 -12.64
CA THR A 61 -18.51 5.07 -13.06
C THR A 61 -17.75 5.76 -11.93
N PHE A 62 -16.55 5.26 -11.67
CA PHE A 62 -15.68 5.70 -10.59
C PHE A 62 -14.32 6.08 -11.18
N PRO A 63 -13.95 7.37 -11.23
CA PRO A 63 -12.59 7.80 -11.47
C PRO A 63 -11.60 7.21 -10.46
N ILE A 64 -10.46 6.73 -10.93
CA ILE A 64 -9.32 6.43 -10.06
C ILE A 64 -8.50 7.71 -9.91
N TYR A 65 -8.30 8.14 -8.67
CA TYR A 65 -7.56 9.36 -8.36
C TYR A 65 -6.13 9.06 -7.92
N VAL A 66 -5.21 9.87 -8.42
CA VAL A 66 -3.85 10.01 -7.91
C VAL A 66 -3.68 11.41 -7.36
N ALA A 67 -3.21 11.50 -6.12
CA ALA A 67 -2.88 12.75 -5.48
C ALA A 67 -1.38 12.79 -5.17
N THR A 68 -0.73 13.90 -5.48
CA THR A 68 0.70 14.08 -5.23
C THR A 68 0.95 15.30 -4.37
N LEU A 69 1.93 15.19 -3.47
CA LEU A 69 2.31 16.21 -2.52
C LEU A 69 3.84 16.31 -2.43
N GLY A 70 4.37 17.52 -2.28
CA GLY A 70 5.80 17.73 -2.13
C GLY A 70 6.51 18.04 -3.44
N SER A 71 7.82 17.80 -3.51
CA SER A 71 8.69 18.25 -4.57
C SER A 71 8.33 17.65 -5.95
N PRO A 72 8.14 18.47 -6.97
CA PRO A 72 7.97 18.00 -8.35
C PRO A 72 9.31 17.62 -9.01
N GLU A 73 10.44 17.99 -8.42
CA GLU A 73 11.77 17.82 -9.00
C GLU A 73 12.07 16.34 -9.32
N PRO A 74 12.55 16.02 -10.55
CA PRO A 74 12.84 14.64 -10.94
C PRO A 74 13.88 13.94 -10.06
N GLN A 75 14.78 14.72 -9.44
CA GLN A 75 15.82 14.17 -8.55
C GLN A 75 15.35 13.95 -7.11
N ALA A 76 14.14 14.42 -6.76
CA ALA A 76 13.59 14.20 -5.44
C ALA A 76 13.22 12.71 -5.26
N PRO A 77 13.63 12.08 -4.16
CA PRO A 77 13.13 10.75 -3.80
C PRO A 77 11.60 10.74 -3.71
N ALA A 78 10.98 9.64 -4.10
CA ALA A 78 9.53 9.52 -4.05
C ALA A 78 9.06 8.37 -3.15
N LEU A 79 7.86 8.52 -2.59
CA LEU A 79 7.18 7.49 -1.83
C LEU A 79 5.73 7.43 -2.28
N GLY A 80 5.35 6.30 -2.87
CA GLY A 80 3.98 5.98 -3.28
C GLY A 80 3.26 5.17 -2.22
N PHE A 81 2.01 5.55 -1.94
CA PHE A 81 1.09 4.86 -1.05
C PHE A 81 -0.10 4.35 -1.85
N PHE A 82 -0.32 3.04 -1.81
CA PHE A 82 -1.34 2.35 -2.57
C PHE A 82 -2.22 1.52 -1.65
N ALA A 83 -3.52 1.42 -1.96
CA ALA A 83 -4.45 0.55 -1.25
C ALA A 83 -5.68 0.25 -2.11
N GLY A 84 -6.53 -0.66 -1.62
CA GLY A 84 -7.78 -0.98 -2.30
C GLY A 84 -7.60 -1.68 -3.63
N ILE A 85 -6.49 -2.38 -3.86
CA ILE A 85 -6.29 -3.30 -5.00
C ILE A 85 -7.31 -4.44 -4.90
N HIS A 86 -7.51 -4.97 -3.70
CA HIS A 86 -8.61 -5.87 -3.43
C HIS A 86 -9.77 -5.11 -2.80
N GLY A 87 -10.95 -5.14 -3.43
CA GLY A 87 -12.07 -4.31 -3.00
C GLY A 87 -12.66 -4.68 -1.64
N LEU A 88 -12.38 -5.88 -1.10
CA LEU A 88 -12.78 -6.29 0.25
C LEU A 88 -11.83 -5.79 1.36
N GLU A 89 -10.62 -5.34 1.01
CA GLU A 89 -9.57 -4.99 1.97
C GLU A 89 -9.59 -3.49 2.29
N ARG A 90 -10.69 -3.03 2.90
CA ARG A 90 -10.98 -1.60 3.12
C ARG A 90 -10.07 -0.93 4.16
N ILE A 91 -9.53 -1.71 5.10
CA ILE A 91 -8.71 -1.17 6.19
C ILE A 91 -7.43 -0.48 5.70
N GLY A 92 -6.82 -0.99 4.62
CA GLY A 92 -5.68 -0.34 3.98
C GLY A 92 -6.04 1.02 3.39
N THR A 93 -7.18 1.11 2.69
CA THR A 93 -7.72 2.38 2.20
C THR A 93 -7.99 3.36 3.35
N LEU A 94 -8.65 2.91 4.42
CA LEU A 94 -8.92 3.77 5.58
C LEU A 94 -7.63 4.29 6.23
N LEU A 95 -6.57 3.47 6.29
CA LEU A 95 -5.26 3.88 6.79
C LEU A 95 -4.69 5.03 5.94
N LEU A 96 -4.73 4.90 4.62
CA LEU A 96 -4.21 5.96 3.74
C LEU A 96 -5.07 7.23 3.77
N LEU A 97 -6.39 7.10 3.82
CA LEU A 97 -7.28 8.27 3.93
C LEU A 97 -7.07 9.04 5.25
N ASP A 98 -6.89 8.31 6.35
CA ASP A 98 -6.60 8.92 7.66
C ASP A 98 -5.23 9.63 7.64
N TYR A 99 -4.22 8.98 7.06
CA TYR A 99 -2.88 9.54 6.90
C TYR A 99 -2.88 10.80 6.02
N MET A 100 -3.57 10.78 4.86
CA MET A 100 -3.72 11.95 3.99
C MET A 100 -4.37 13.12 4.72
N ARG A 101 -5.45 12.87 5.47
CA ARG A 101 -6.13 13.89 6.27
C ARG A 101 -5.20 14.48 7.33
N ALA A 102 -4.46 13.61 8.04
CA ALA A 102 -3.49 14.06 9.04
C ALA A 102 -2.37 14.92 8.42
N LEU A 103 -1.85 14.53 7.25
CA LEU A 103 -0.84 15.33 6.53
C LEU A 103 -1.38 16.71 6.15
N ILE A 104 -2.59 16.79 5.58
CA ILE A 104 -3.20 18.09 5.20
C ILE A 104 -3.33 18.99 6.45
N GLY A 105 -3.80 18.44 7.59
CA GLY A 105 -3.90 19.21 8.83
C GLY A 105 -2.53 19.65 9.38
N ARG A 106 -1.51 18.80 9.28
CA ARG A 106 -0.14 19.10 9.72
C ARG A 106 0.53 20.18 8.86
N LEU A 107 0.20 20.27 7.59
CA LEU A 107 0.76 21.31 6.69
C LEU A 107 0.48 22.74 7.15
N GLU A 108 -0.47 22.96 8.06
CA GLU A 108 -0.80 24.27 8.59
C GLU A 108 0.19 24.75 9.68
N TRP A 109 0.93 23.83 10.34
CA TRP A 109 1.73 24.17 11.51
C TRP A 109 3.04 23.37 11.66
N ASP A 110 3.25 22.27 10.92
CA ASP A 110 4.41 21.39 11.05
C ASP A 110 5.51 21.81 10.05
N ASP A 111 6.40 22.69 10.49
CA ASP A 111 7.51 23.18 9.67
C ASP A 111 8.47 22.06 9.23
N LEU A 112 8.64 21.01 10.05
CA LEU A 112 9.49 19.87 9.69
C LEU A 112 8.88 19.06 8.54
N LEU A 113 7.58 18.86 8.54
CA LEU A 113 6.87 18.23 7.43
C LEU A 113 6.99 19.09 6.16
N GLN A 114 6.82 20.41 6.27
CA GLN A 114 6.96 21.30 5.13
C GLN A 114 8.38 21.26 4.54
N GLU A 115 9.42 21.23 5.40
CA GLU A 115 10.81 21.11 4.95
C GLU A 115 11.08 19.75 4.26
N GLN A 116 10.58 18.65 4.81
CA GLN A 116 10.68 17.34 4.16
C GLN A 116 10.05 17.36 2.77
N LEU A 117 8.86 17.91 2.63
CA LEU A 117 8.13 17.97 1.36
C LEU A 117 8.77 18.86 0.29
N ARG A 118 9.69 19.76 0.65
CA ARG A 118 10.50 20.49 -0.35
C ARG A 118 11.46 19.58 -1.10
N THR A 119 11.82 18.45 -0.53
CA THR A 119 12.87 17.55 -1.05
C THR A 119 12.41 16.15 -1.40
N ILE A 120 11.23 15.73 -0.94
CA ILE A 120 10.63 14.44 -1.30
C ILE A 120 9.28 14.64 -1.97
N ARG A 121 8.84 13.61 -2.71
CA ARG A 121 7.51 13.54 -3.32
C ARG A 121 6.72 12.40 -2.71
N LEU A 122 5.51 12.69 -2.27
CA LEU A 122 4.52 11.70 -1.86
C LEU A 122 3.48 11.53 -2.96
N VAL A 123 3.12 10.28 -3.23
CA VAL A 123 2.14 9.88 -4.25
C VAL A 123 1.09 9.00 -3.57
N PHE A 124 -0.18 9.29 -3.74
CA PHE A 124 -1.28 8.55 -3.13
C PHE A 124 -2.24 8.03 -4.20
N MET A 125 -2.52 6.73 -4.16
CA MET A 125 -3.55 6.06 -4.94
C MET A 125 -4.32 5.12 -4.01
N PRO A 126 -5.18 5.69 -3.13
CA PRO A 126 -5.73 4.96 -1.98
C PRO A 126 -6.89 4.02 -2.33
N ILE A 127 -7.42 4.09 -3.55
CA ILE A 127 -8.46 3.20 -4.08
C ILE A 127 -8.10 2.83 -5.51
N VAL A 128 -7.38 1.72 -5.68
CA VAL A 128 -6.96 1.22 -7.01
C VAL A 128 -8.10 0.51 -7.73
N ASN A 129 -8.96 -0.20 -7.01
CA ASN A 129 -10.08 -0.98 -7.55
C ASN A 129 -11.42 -0.47 -6.99
N PRO A 130 -11.88 0.70 -7.43
CA PRO A 130 -13.14 1.26 -6.93
C PRO A 130 -14.34 0.38 -7.30
N GLY A 131 -14.29 -0.28 -8.45
CA GLY A 131 -15.37 -1.17 -8.92
C GLY A 131 -15.53 -2.41 -8.04
N GLY A 132 -14.42 -3.07 -7.68
CA GLY A 132 -14.43 -4.21 -6.76
C GLY A 132 -14.82 -3.78 -5.34
N MET A 133 -14.36 -2.62 -4.88
CA MET A 133 -14.72 -2.08 -3.56
C MET A 133 -16.20 -1.73 -3.49
N TRP A 134 -16.77 -1.10 -4.51
CA TRP A 134 -18.19 -0.85 -4.64
C TRP A 134 -19.01 -2.14 -4.67
N ALA A 135 -18.55 -3.15 -5.42
CA ALA A 135 -19.23 -4.44 -5.57
C ALA A 135 -19.04 -5.38 -4.35
N MET A 136 -18.22 -5.00 -3.36
CA MET A 136 -17.84 -5.84 -2.22
C MET A 136 -17.21 -7.16 -2.67
N THR A 137 -16.28 -7.10 -3.62
CA THR A 137 -15.54 -8.25 -4.15
C THR A 137 -14.04 -8.07 -3.96
N ARG A 138 -13.28 -9.18 -3.85
CA ARG A 138 -11.83 -9.13 -3.87
C ARG A 138 -11.31 -8.67 -5.23
N SER A 139 -11.86 -9.26 -6.28
CA SER A 139 -11.53 -8.99 -7.68
C SER A 139 -12.10 -7.66 -8.19
N ASN A 140 -11.65 -7.24 -9.36
CA ASN A 140 -12.25 -6.14 -10.10
C ASN A 140 -13.63 -6.52 -10.71
N PRO A 141 -14.33 -5.63 -11.40
CA PRO A 141 -15.62 -5.92 -12.03
C PRO A 141 -15.61 -7.08 -13.01
N ASN A 142 -14.48 -7.39 -13.65
CA ASN A 142 -14.30 -8.52 -14.58
C ASN A 142 -14.00 -9.85 -13.85
N GLY A 143 -14.00 -9.86 -12.52
CA GLY A 143 -13.69 -11.04 -11.72
C GLY A 143 -12.19 -11.35 -11.61
N VAL A 144 -11.32 -10.44 -12.04
CA VAL A 144 -9.87 -10.62 -12.05
C VAL A 144 -9.26 -10.13 -10.74
N ASP A 145 -8.43 -10.96 -10.12
CA ASP A 145 -7.56 -10.57 -9.00
C ASP A 145 -6.38 -9.77 -9.55
N LEU A 146 -6.38 -8.47 -9.29
CA LEU A 146 -5.39 -7.55 -9.85
C LEU A 146 -3.96 -7.89 -9.41
N MET A 147 -3.76 -8.38 -8.16
CA MET A 147 -2.45 -8.84 -7.66
C MET A 147 -1.96 -10.15 -8.29
N ARG A 148 -2.72 -10.73 -9.20
CA ARG A 148 -2.37 -11.94 -9.97
C ARG A 148 -2.36 -11.68 -11.48
N ASN A 149 -2.58 -10.44 -11.90
CA ASN A 149 -2.89 -10.08 -13.28
C ASN A 149 -1.67 -9.74 -14.14
N ALA A 150 -0.47 -9.48 -13.56
CA ALA A 150 0.74 -9.28 -14.33
C ALA A 150 1.11 -10.51 -15.18
N PRO A 151 1.77 -10.33 -16.34
CA PRO A 151 1.92 -11.38 -17.36
C PRO A 151 2.86 -12.52 -16.96
N HIS A 152 3.76 -12.31 -16.00
CA HIS A 152 4.75 -13.31 -15.60
C HIS A 152 4.17 -14.48 -14.77
N ASN A 153 4.85 -15.61 -14.82
CA ASN A 153 4.55 -16.77 -13.99
C ASN A 153 5.57 -16.92 -12.87
N ALA A 154 5.16 -17.62 -11.80
CA ALA A 154 6.09 -18.04 -10.76
C ALA A 154 7.06 -19.11 -11.29
N GLU A 155 8.29 -19.09 -10.77
CA GLU A 155 9.40 -19.99 -11.17
C GLU A 155 9.41 -21.30 -10.36
N GLY A 156 8.35 -21.58 -9.59
CA GLY A 156 8.24 -22.76 -8.77
C GLY A 156 6.80 -23.15 -8.47
N ARG A 157 6.64 -24.10 -7.53
CA ARG A 157 5.32 -24.58 -7.13
C ARG A 157 4.58 -23.48 -6.37
N VAL A 158 3.37 -23.16 -6.81
CA VAL A 158 2.45 -22.22 -6.15
C VAL A 158 1.36 -22.97 -5.37
N PRO A 159 0.80 -22.37 -4.31
CA PRO A 159 -0.40 -22.90 -3.66
C PRO A 159 -1.54 -23.01 -4.66
N PHE A 160 -2.26 -24.15 -4.60
CA PHE A 160 -3.42 -24.36 -5.47
C PHE A 160 -4.44 -23.21 -5.30
N LEU A 161 -4.94 -22.68 -6.39
CA LEU A 161 -5.78 -21.46 -6.50
C LEU A 161 -5.08 -20.19 -5.98
N ALA A 162 -4.67 -20.12 -4.71
CA ALA A 162 -4.16 -18.90 -4.07
C ALA A 162 -2.91 -18.31 -4.74
N GLY A 163 -2.10 -19.13 -5.38
CA GLY A 163 -0.98 -18.68 -6.20
C GLY A 163 -1.38 -18.02 -7.52
N GLY A 164 -2.68 -17.94 -7.83
CA GLY A 164 -3.22 -17.40 -9.07
C GLY A 164 -3.62 -18.50 -10.07
N GLN A 165 -4.86 -18.46 -10.53
CA GLN A 165 -5.44 -19.48 -11.42
C GLN A 165 -6.04 -18.85 -12.69
N ARG A 166 -6.23 -19.67 -13.73
CA ARG A 166 -6.86 -19.30 -15.01
C ARG A 166 -8.06 -20.19 -15.35
N ILE A 167 -8.66 -20.84 -14.34
CA ILE A 167 -9.81 -21.74 -14.50
C ILE A 167 -11.06 -20.91 -14.83
N GLY A 168 -11.28 -19.82 -14.08
CA GLY A 168 -12.40 -18.93 -14.35
C GLY A 168 -12.62 -17.87 -13.27
N PRO A 169 -13.38 -16.79 -13.61
CA PRO A 169 -13.61 -15.65 -12.74
C PRO A 169 -14.54 -15.94 -11.54
N TRP A 170 -15.23 -17.09 -11.54
CA TRP A 170 -16.07 -17.53 -10.42
C TRP A 170 -15.29 -18.12 -9.24
N LEU A 171 -13.99 -18.43 -9.45
CA LEU A 171 -13.08 -18.84 -8.41
C LEU A 171 -12.18 -17.67 -8.01
N PRO A 172 -11.81 -17.58 -6.71
CA PRO A 172 -10.90 -16.53 -6.24
C PRO A 172 -9.51 -16.66 -6.91
N TRP A 173 -8.76 -15.57 -6.88
CA TRP A 173 -7.40 -15.45 -7.45
C TRP A 173 -7.31 -15.69 -8.96
N TYR A 174 -8.41 -15.40 -9.72
CA TYR A 174 -8.40 -15.48 -11.17
C TYR A 174 -7.51 -14.40 -11.77
N ARG A 175 -6.61 -14.80 -12.66
CA ARG A 175 -5.57 -13.95 -13.28
C ARG A 175 -6.01 -13.27 -14.59
N GLY A 176 -7.24 -13.50 -15.04
CA GLY A 176 -7.66 -13.23 -16.42
C GLY A 176 -7.39 -14.43 -17.35
N ALA A 177 -7.93 -14.40 -18.56
CA ALA A 177 -7.71 -15.42 -19.57
C ALA A 177 -6.23 -15.47 -20.00
N SER A 178 -5.80 -16.63 -20.51
CA SER A 178 -4.46 -16.76 -21.03
C SER A 178 -4.29 -15.89 -22.28
N GLY A 179 -3.22 -15.08 -22.32
CA GLY A 179 -2.97 -14.17 -23.45
C GLY A 179 -3.81 -12.90 -23.45
N ALA A 180 -4.76 -12.74 -22.51
CA ALA A 180 -5.49 -11.49 -22.37
C ALA A 180 -4.55 -10.36 -21.86
N PRO A 181 -4.80 -9.10 -22.23
CA PRO A 181 -4.11 -7.96 -21.67
C PRO A 181 -4.39 -7.86 -20.16
N MET A 182 -3.55 -7.09 -19.47
CA MET A 182 -3.80 -6.73 -18.08
C MET A 182 -5.07 -5.86 -17.97
N GLU A 183 -5.74 -5.95 -16.83
CA GLU A 183 -6.89 -5.11 -16.50
C GLU A 183 -6.50 -3.62 -16.45
N THR A 184 -7.45 -2.76 -16.72
CA THR A 184 -7.25 -1.30 -16.75
C THR A 184 -6.67 -0.78 -15.45
N GLU A 185 -7.20 -1.22 -14.31
CA GLU A 185 -6.72 -0.82 -12.99
C GLU A 185 -5.25 -1.19 -12.77
N ALA A 186 -4.88 -2.43 -13.14
CA ALA A 186 -3.51 -2.93 -12.99
C ALA A 186 -2.53 -2.19 -13.92
N THR A 187 -2.95 -1.94 -15.17
CA THR A 187 -2.15 -1.18 -16.14
C THR A 187 -1.95 0.26 -15.67
N THR A 188 -3.02 0.90 -15.20
CA THR A 188 -3.00 2.28 -14.68
C THR A 188 -2.09 2.40 -13.44
N LEU A 189 -2.16 1.44 -12.51
CA LEU A 189 -1.27 1.43 -11.36
C LEU A 189 0.19 1.37 -11.80
N LEU A 190 0.54 0.48 -12.73
CA LEU A 190 1.92 0.36 -13.23
C LEU A 190 2.37 1.62 -13.97
N GLN A 191 1.49 2.27 -14.73
CA GLN A 191 1.80 3.56 -15.38
C GLN A 191 2.11 4.65 -14.35
N VAL A 192 1.28 4.77 -13.29
CA VAL A 192 1.53 5.72 -12.19
C VAL A 192 2.86 5.43 -11.49
N VAL A 193 3.18 4.16 -11.26
CA VAL A 193 4.47 3.75 -10.68
C VAL A 193 5.63 4.12 -11.60
N GLU A 194 5.52 3.90 -12.90
CA GLU A 194 6.55 4.30 -13.87
C GLU A 194 6.77 5.82 -13.90
N GLU A 195 5.68 6.58 -13.99
CA GLU A 195 5.72 8.04 -14.09
C GLU A 195 6.26 8.70 -12.80
N GLU A 196 5.76 8.29 -11.65
CA GLU A 196 5.98 8.99 -10.39
C GLU A 196 7.11 8.40 -9.55
N LEU A 197 7.45 7.12 -9.72
CA LEU A 197 8.41 6.42 -8.88
C LEU A 197 9.65 5.95 -9.64
N LEU A 198 9.51 5.17 -10.72
CA LEU A 198 10.66 4.55 -11.39
C LEU A 198 11.56 5.54 -12.15
N SER A 199 11.04 6.71 -12.49
CA SER A 199 11.79 7.80 -13.10
C SER A 199 12.74 8.52 -12.13
N ARG A 200 12.71 8.18 -10.83
CA ARG A 200 13.46 8.88 -9.78
C ARG A 200 14.67 8.09 -9.29
N PRO A 201 15.70 8.76 -8.73
CA PRO A 201 16.90 8.07 -8.26
C PRO A 201 16.65 7.09 -7.11
N LEU A 202 15.69 7.40 -6.22
CA LEU A 202 15.20 6.52 -5.17
C LEU A 202 13.70 6.63 -5.06
N SER A 203 13.04 5.49 -4.98
CA SER A 203 11.62 5.45 -4.68
C SER A 203 11.21 4.25 -3.84
N PHE A 204 10.12 4.45 -3.10
CA PHE A 204 9.42 3.43 -2.34
C PHE A 204 8.00 3.31 -2.87
N ALA A 205 7.44 2.13 -2.78
CA ALA A 205 6.01 1.92 -2.81
C ALA A 205 5.58 1.21 -1.53
N LEU A 206 4.49 1.62 -0.92
CA LEU A 206 3.83 0.89 0.17
C LEU A 206 2.41 0.59 -0.26
N ASP A 207 2.11 -0.69 -0.46
CA ASP A 207 0.79 -1.19 -0.77
C ASP A 207 0.16 -1.82 0.47
N CYS A 208 -1.03 -1.34 0.87
CA CYS A 208 -1.69 -1.72 2.11
C CYS A 208 -2.76 -2.78 1.85
N HIS A 209 -2.49 -3.99 2.31
CA HIS A 209 -3.34 -5.17 2.21
C HIS A 209 -3.80 -5.70 3.57
N SER A 210 -4.76 -6.61 3.52
CA SER A 210 -5.21 -7.40 4.67
C SER A 210 -5.82 -8.72 4.19
N GLY A 211 -5.92 -9.70 5.08
CA GLY A 211 -6.55 -10.98 4.74
C GLY A 211 -5.67 -12.18 5.04
N TYR A 212 -4.43 -11.98 5.43
CA TYR A 212 -3.47 -13.06 5.64
C TYR A 212 -2.81 -12.99 7.03
N GLY A 213 -2.69 -14.13 7.67
CA GLY A 213 -1.84 -14.33 8.83
C GLY A 213 -2.32 -13.73 10.15
N PHE A 214 -1.60 -14.08 11.23
CA PHE A 214 -1.83 -13.60 12.59
C PHE A 214 -0.95 -12.41 12.97
N HIS A 215 0.08 -12.15 12.16
CA HIS A 215 1.06 -11.06 12.35
C HIS A 215 0.97 -10.08 11.21
N ASP A 216 1.19 -8.82 11.51
CA ASP A 216 1.40 -7.82 10.48
C ASP A 216 2.75 -8.09 9.82
N SER A 217 2.79 -8.08 8.49
CA SER A 217 3.98 -8.35 7.70
C SER A 217 4.31 -7.21 6.76
N ILE A 218 5.59 -6.99 6.52
CA ILE A 218 6.08 -6.13 5.46
C ILE A 218 6.80 -7.03 4.48
N TRP A 219 6.15 -7.29 3.35
CA TRP A 219 6.72 -8.09 2.28
C TRP A 219 7.37 -7.22 1.21
N PHE A 220 8.35 -7.78 0.55
CA PHE A 220 8.99 -7.20 -0.62
C PHE A 220 9.24 -8.27 -1.70
N PRO A 221 9.50 -7.89 -2.97
CA PRO A 221 9.75 -8.85 -4.04
C PRO A 221 10.92 -9.81 -3.76
N TYR A 222 10.88 -10.99 -4.31
CA TYR A 222 9.91 -11.46 -5.29
C TYR A 222 8.84 -12.34 -4.65
N ALA A 223 7.62 -12.26 -5.21
CA ALA A 223 6.57 -13.25 -5.00
C ALA A 223 6.68 -14.41 -6.01
N LYS A 224 7.16 -14.16 -7.21
CA LYS A 224 7.30 -15.15 -8.30
C LYS A 224 8.50 -16.08 -8.16
N SER A 225 9.50 -15.72 -7.37
CA SER A 225 10.79 -16.42 -7.34
C SER A 225 11.42 -16.37 -5.96
N THR A 226 12.18 -17.42 -5.62
CA THR A 226 13.06 -17.42 -4.44
C THR A 226 14.40 -16.74 -4.68
N ARG A 227 14.63 -16.18 -5.87
CA ARG A 227 15.81 -15.35 -6.13
C ARG A 227 15.70 -14.03 -5.38
N HIS A 228 16.83 -13.51 -4.93
CA HIS A 228 16.85 -12.21 -4.26
C HIS A 228 16.84 -11.05 -5.26
N ILE A 229 16.30 -9.93 -4.85
CA ILE A 229 16.29 -8.67 -5.61
C ILE A 229 17.68 -8.01 -5.61
N ALA A 230 17.96 -7.18 -6.62
CA ALA A 230 19.22 -6.44 -6.71
C ALA A 230 19.40 -5.40 -5.58
N HIS A 231 18.27 -4.84 -5.08
CA HIS A 231 18.24 -3.85 -4.00
C HIS A 231 18.07 -4.48 -2.59
N LEU A 232 18.50 -5.74 -2.44
CA LEU A 232 18.44 -6.44 -1.15
C LEU A 232 19.29 -5.76 -0.06
N PRO A 233 20.49 -5.20 -0.34
CA PRO A 233 21.26 -4.43 0.64
C PRO A 233 20.49 -3.22 1.17
N GLU A 234 19.85 -2.46 0.30
CA GLU A 234 19.05 -1.28 0.63
C GLU A 234 17.85 -1.68 1.52
N MET A 235 17.18 -2.78 1.16
CA MET A 235 16.08 -3.34 1.94
C MET A 235 16.53 -3.79 3.33
N PHE A 236 17.73 -4.38 3.44
CA PHE A 236 18.30 -4.83 4.70
C PHE A 236 18.63 -3.66 5.64
N VAL A 237 19.18 -2.58 5.09
CA VAL A 237 19.46 -1.35 5.86
C VAL A 237 18.16 -0.68 6.29
N LEU A 238 17.17 -0.58 5.39
CA LEU A 238 15.85 -0.01 5.70
C LEU A 238 15.20 -0.75 6.88
N LYS A 239 15.22 -2.10 6.84
CA LYS A 239 14.73 -2.94 7.95
C LYS A 239 15.49 -2.65 9.24
N ALA A 240 16.83 -2.64 9.21
CA ALA A 240 17.65 -2.40 10.39
C ALA A 240 17.39 -1.02 11.01
N MET A 241 17.19 0.00 10.19
CA MET A 241 16.82 1.35 10.66
C MET A 241 15.42 1.35 11.29
N PHE A 242 14.47 0.62 10.70
CA PHE A 242 13.13 0.51 11.26
C PHE A 242 13.13 -0.23 12.61
N ASP A 243 13.86 -1.35 12.71
CA ASP A 243 14.02 -2.11 13.94
C ASP A 243 14.63 -1.24 15.06
N GLN A 244 15.62 -0.42 14.71
CA GLN A 244 16.27 0.48 15.67
C GLN A 244 15.35 1.64 16.10
N ALA A 245 14.61 2.23 15.17
CA ALA A 245 13.73 3.36 15.45
C ALA A 245 12.45 2.93 16.21
N HIS A 246 12.01 1.69 15.99
CA HIS A 246 10.78 1.13 16.55
C HIS A 246 11.01 -0.26 17.14
N PRO A 247 11.81 -0.43 18.20
CA PRO A 247 12.27 -1.74 18.71
C PRO A 247 11.13 -2.66 19.18
N HIS A 248 9.94 -2.13 19.39
CA HIS A 248 8.76 -2.90 19.84
C HIS A 248 7.72 -3.10 18.73
N HIS A 249 8.08 -2.89 17.46
CA HIS A 249 7.20 -3.23 16.36
C HIS A 249 6.98 -4.75 16.29
N GLY A 250 5.84 -5.17 15.72
CA GLY A 250 5.50 -6.60 15.59
C GLY A 250 5.49 -7.08 14.14
N TYR A 251 6.12 -6.35 13.20
CA TYR A 251 6.13 -6.74 11.79
C TYR A 251 7.14 -7.86 11.52
N LEU A 252 6.69 -8.83 10.71
CA LEU A 252 7.59 -9.74 10.00
C LEU A 252 8.03 -9.05 8.71
N PHE A 253 9.33 -8.77 8.59
CA PHE A 253 9.89 -8.09 7.43
C PHE A 253 10.71 -9.08 6.60
N GLU A 254 10.19 -9.49 5.43
CA GLU A 254 10.77 -10.57 4.65
C GLU A 254 10.35 -10.57 3.17
N PRO A 255 11.07 -11.27 2.28
CA PRO A 255 10.59 -11.51 0.92
C PRO A 255 9.27 -12.28 0.93
N GLN A 256 8.32 -11.91 0.08
CA GLN A 256 7.04 -12.61 0.00
C GLN A 256 7.20 -14.10 -0.34
N SER A 257 8.21 -14.46 -1.13
CA SER A 257 8.53 -15.85 -1.47
C SER A 257 8.87 -16.75 -0.27
N MET A 258 9.14 -16.17 0.90
CA MET A 258 9.32 -16.94 2.14
C MET A 258 7.98 -17.50 2.65
N GLN A 259 6.86 -16.88 2.35
CA GLN A 259 5.53 -17.35 2.69
C GLN A 259 4.98 -18.28 1.61
N TYR A 260 4.87 -17.80 0.39
CA TYR A 260 4.43 -18.59 -0.77
C TYR A 260 4.81 -17.90 -2.08
N LEU A 261 4.93 -18.70 -3.14
CA LEU A 261 5.09 -18.16 -4.49
C LEU A 261 3.73 -17.84 -5.11
N ALA A 262 3.69 -16.79 -5.93
CA ALA A 262 2.49 -16.38 -6.65
C ALA A 262 2.80 -16.00 -8.11
N HIS A 263 1.86 -16.29 -8.99
CA HIS A 263 1.87 -15.81 -10.36
C HIS A 263 1.38 -14.36 -10.42
N GLY A 264 1.90 -13.58 -11.34
CA GLY A 264 1.32 -12.31 -11.79
C GLY A 264 1.29 -11.21 -10.74
N ASP A 265 2.24 -11.20 -9.81
CA ASP A 265 2.35 -10.15 -8.79
C ASP A 265 2.68 -8.80 -9.44
N LEU A 266 1.92 -7.75 -9.08
CA LEU A 266 2.10 -6.42 -9.67
C LEU A 266 3.40 -5.76 -9.23
N TRP A 267 3.82 -5.97 -7.97
CA TRP A 267 5.04 -5.36 -7.45
C TRP A 267 6.29 -6.03 -7.97
N ASP A 268 6.24 -7.33 -8.26
CA ASP A 268 7.30 -8.01 -9.02
C ASP A 268 7.43 -7.43 -10.43
N CYS A 269 6.28 -7.18 -11.09
CA CYS A 269 6.24 -6.60 -12.43
C CYS A 269 6.80 -5.16 -12.42
N ALA A 270 6.41 -4.35 -11.45
CA ALA A 270 6.94 -3.00 -11.28
C ALA A 270 8.44 -3.00 -10.99
N TYR A 271 8.88 -3.90 -10.11
CA TYR A 271 10.30 -4.03 -9.77
C TYR A 271 11.16 -4.40 -10.97
N ASP A 272 10.70 -5.33 -11.81
CA ASP A 272 11.42 -5.74 -13.03
C ASP A 272 11.52 -4.62 -14.10
N ARG A 273 10.67 -3.59 -14.00
CA ARG A 273 10.73 -2.40 -14.88
C ARG A 273 11.72 -1.35 -14.39
N CYS A 274 12.13 -1.41 -13.12
CA CYS A 274 13.15 -0.52 -12.59
C CYS A 274 14.49 -0.72 -13.32
N ARG A 275 15.13 0.38 -13.71
CA ARG A 275 16.41 0.36 -14.41
C ARG A 275 17.46 1.11 -13.60
N ALA A 276 18.68 0.58 -13.60
CA ALA A 276 19.82 1.28 -13.03
C ALA A 276 20.01 2.65 -13.72
N PRO A 277 20.41 3.71 -13.00
CA PRO A 277 20.87 3.70 -11.62
C PRO A 277 19.74 3.84 -10.55
N SER A 278 18.46 3.86 -10.94
CA SER A 278 17.34 4.05 -10.01
C SER A 278 17.23 2.90 -9.01
N ILE A 279 16.89 3.23 -7.77
CA ILE A 279 16.64 2.29 -6.69
C ILE A 279 15.14 2.31 -6.41
N PHE A 280 14.47 1.17 -6.51
CA PHE A 280 13.06 1.01 -6.20
C PHE A 280 12.85 -0.05 -5.11
N LEU A 281 12.18 0.33 -4.04
CA LEU A 281 11.93 -0.50 -2.86
C LEU A 281 10.42 -0.67 -2.65
N PRO A 282 9.75 -1.57 -3.39
CA PRO A 282 8.34 -1.84 -3.19
C PRO A 282 8.12 -2.71 -1.95
N LEU A 283 7.16 -2.31 -1.14
CA LEU A 283 6.75 -2.95 0.10
C LEU A 283 5.25 -3.23 0.06
N THR A 284 4.86 -4.39 0.55
CA THR A 284 3.45 -4.72 0.82
C THR A 284 3.26 -4.83 2.32
N LEU A 285 2.44 -3.95 2.88
CA LEU A 285 1.97 -4.06 4.26
C LEU A 285 0.78 -5.02 4.30
N GLU A 286 0.99 -6.23 4.79
CA GLU A 286 -0.07 -7.22 5.00
C GLU A 286 -0.51 -7.19 6.46
N LEU A 287 -1.72 -6.69 6.70
CA LEU A 287 -2.31 -6.60 8.03
C LEU A 287 -2.82 -7.97 8.48
N GLY A 288 -2.32 -8.46 9.62
CA GLY A 288 -2.63 -9.77 10.19
C GLY A 288 -4.08 -9.92 10.64
N SER A 289 -4.99 -10.10 9.68
CA SER A 289 -6.44 -10.09 9.90
C SER A 289 -6.97 -11.30 10.67
N TRP A 290 -6.28 -12.43 10.65
CA TRP A 290 -6.73 -13.64 11.35
C TRP A 290 -6.80 -13.46 12.87
N ILE A 291 -6.04 -12.53 13.44
CA ILE A 291 -6.14 -12.15 14.84
C ILE A 291 -7.51 -11.53 15.17
N TRP A 292 -8.13 -10.84 14.21
CA TRP A 292 -9.47 -10.24 14.40
C TRP A 292 -10.54 -11.33 14.41
N ILE A 293 -10.42 -12.34 13.54
CA ILE A 293 -11.29 -13.52 13.51
C ILE A 293 -11.14 -14.32 14.79
N LYS A 294 -9.89 -14.59 15.23
CA LYS A 294 -9.63 -15.29 16.49
C LYS A 294 -10.31 -14.60 17.69
N LYS A 295 -10.31 -13.26 17.72
CA LYS A 295 -10.92 -12.47 18.81
C LYS A 295 -12.44 -12.28 18.67
N ASN A 296 -13.01 -12.49 17.49
CA ASN A 296 -14.44 -12.37 17.19
C ASN A 296 -14.81 -13.30 16.03
N PRO A 297 -14.98 -14.62 16.27
CA PRO A 297 -15.22 -15.59 15.19
C PRO A 297 -16.48 -15.30 14.37
N VAL A 298 -17.50 -14.70 14.96
CA VAL A 298 -18.76 -14.38 14.28
C VAL A 298 -18.57 -13.43 13.10
N GLN A 299 -17.47 -12.65 13.08
CA GLN A 299 -17.21 -11.74 11.97
C GLN A 299 -16.94 -12.45 10.64
N ILE A 300 -16.56 -13.75 10.64
CA ILE A 300 -16.36 -14.53 9.41
C ILE A 300 -17.67 -14.67 8.58
N LEU A 301 -18.82 -14.53 9.22
CA LEU A 301 -20.12 -14.56 8.56
C LEU A 301 -20.41 -13.30 7.73
N ARG A 302 -19.62 -12.24 7.90
CA ARG A 302 -19.68 -11.02 7.07
C ARG A 302 -18.67 -11.11 5.96
N ARG A 303 -19.06 -10.71 4.75
CA ARG A 303 -18.18 -10.73 3.55
C ARG A 303 -16.82 -10.07 3.80
N GLU A 304 -16.83 -8.91 4.45
CA GLU A 304 -15.63 -8.13 4.76
C GLU A 304 -14.91 -8.58 6.05
N GLY A 305 -15.54 -9.44 6.86
CA GLY A 305 -15.06 -9.76 8.20
C GLY A 305 -13.74 -10.53 8.25
N MET A 306 -13.36 -11.19 7.16
CA MET A 306 -12.04 -11.81 7.04
C MET A 306 -10.93 -10.79 6.84
N PHE A 307 -11.25 -9.64 6.27
CA PHE A 307 -10.29 -8.66 5.78
C PHE A 307 -10.22 -7.40 6.65
N ASN A 308 -11.29 -7.10 7.43
CA ASN A 308 -11.39 -5.84 8.15
C ASN A 308 -11.72 -6.03 9.63
N PRO A 309 -11.24 -5.15 10.51
CA PRO A 309 -11.72 -5.09 11.88
C PRO A 309 -13.13 -4.49 11.90
N ILE A 310 -14.13 -5.25 12.43
CA ILE A 310 -15.53 -4.78 12.46
C ILE A 310 -15.79 -3.80 13.63
N LYS A 311 -14.95 -3.85 14.68
CA LYS A 311 -15.10 -3.00 15.86
C LYS A 311 -14.32 -1.70 15.69
N SER A 312 -14.98 -0.53 15.89
CA SER A 312 -14.39 0.80 15.73
C SER A 312 -13.07 0.97 16.48
N HIS A 313 -12.99 0.57 17.75
CA HIS A 313 -11.76 0.66 18.54
C HIS A 313 -10.61 -0.19 17.99
N ARG A 314 -10.90 -1.25 17.23
CA ARG A 314 -9.86 -2.06 16.54
C ARG A 314 -9.38 -1.37 15.28
N THR A 315 -10.29 -0.77 14.51
CA THR A 315 -9.95 0.09 13.37
C THR A 315 -9.03 1.22 13.82
N GLU A 316 -9.41 1.98 14.83
CA GLU A 316 -8.59 3.05 15.39
C GLU A 316 -7.21 2.58 15.86
N ARG A 317 -7.13 1.37 16.46
CA ARG A 317 -5.85 0.78 16.86
C ARG A 317 -4.96 0.48 15.65
N VAL A 318 -5.54 -0.04 14.56
CA VAL A 318 -4.82 -0.29 13.30
C VAL A 318 -4.28 1.02 12.76
N LEU A 319 -5.13 2.04 12.61
CA LEU A 319 -4.73 3.34 12.09
C LEU A 319 -3.55 3.92 12.88
N ARG A 320 -3.67 4.03 14.21
CA ARG A 320 -2.59 4.55 15.09
C ARG A 320 -1.30 3.74 15.00
N ARG A 321 -1.40 2.40 14.88
CA ARG A 321 -0.23 1.53 14.87
C ARG A 321 0.59 1.70 13.59
N HIS A 322 -0.07 1.82 12.45
CA HIS A 322 0.61 1.77 11.16
C HIS A 322 1.02 3.16 10.64
N THR A 323 0.46 4.25 11.16
CA THR A 323 0.88 5.62 10.84
C THR A 323 2.39 5.82 11.05
N ASN A 324 2.97 5.23 12.10
CA ASN A 324 4.40 5.31 12.37
C ASN A 324 5.28 4.72 11.25
N LEU A 325 4.80 3.67 10.59
CA LEU A 325 5.50 3.08 9.44
C LEU A 325 5.49 4.05 8.25
N LEU A 326 4.34 4.69 7.98
CA LEU A 326 4.20 5.64 6.88
C LEU A 326 5.12 6.87 7.10
N ASP A 327 5.12 7.42 8.30
CA ASP A 327 6.01 8.53 8.68
C ASP A 327 7.50 8.12 8.65
N PHE A 328 7.83 6.89 9.06
CA PHE A 328 9.20 6.38 8.99
C PHE A 328 9.68 6.31 7.54
N LEU A 329 8.87 5.77 6.62
CA LEU A 329 9.24 5.66 5.20
C LEU A 329 9.46 7.05 4.57
N ALA A 330 8.62 8.04 4.91
CA ALA A 330 8.81 9.42 4.46
C ALA A 330 10.13 10.01 4.96
N ARG A 331 10.49 9.77 6.23
CA ARG A 331 11.81 10.18 6.79
C ARG A 331 12.96 9.43 6.16
N ALA A 332 12.80 8.13 5.86
CA ALA A 332 13.82 7.34 5.17
C ALA A 332 14.07 7.87 3.75
N ALA A 333 13.02 8.23 3.03
CA ALA A 333 13.13 8.90 1.72
C ALA A 333 13.90 10.24 1.84
N TYR A 334 13.51 11.09 2.78
CA TYR A 334 14.17 12.38 3.07
C TYR A 334 15.65 12.23 3.39
N ALA A 335 16.01 11.26 4.22
CA ALA A 335 17.38 11.03 4.69
C ALA A 335 18.19 10.09 3.79
N SER A 336 17.72 9.79 2.59
CA SER A 336 18.26 8.73 1.72
C SER A 336 19.77 8.77 1.50
N GLN A 337 20.34 9.93 1.30
CA GLN A 337 21.79 10.11 1.11
C GLN A 337 22.64 9.67 2.30
N ARG A 338 22.05 9.56 3.50
CA ARG A 338 22.75 9.20 4.73
C ARG A 338 22.83 7.70 4.98
N TRP A 339 21.90 6.94 4.42
CA TRP A 339 21.79 5.52 4.76
C TRP A 339 21.93 4.57 3.56
N LEU A 340 21.77 5.06 2.33
CA LEU A 340 21.93 4.21 1.15
C LEU A 340 23.34 3.64 1.10
N PRO A 341 23.49 2.29 1.05
CA PRO A 341 24.79 1.65 1.06
C PRO A 341 25.52 1.86 -0.27
N GLN A 342 26.83 2.08 -0.21
CA GLN A 342 27.66 2.32 -1.38
C GLN A 342 28.93 1.45 -1.35
N GLY A 343 29.55 1.28 -2.52
CA GLY A 343 30.86 0.66 -2.66
C GLY A 343 30.99 -0.74 -2.05
N ALA A 344 32.12 -1.04 -1.43
CA ALA A 344 32.42 -2.34 -0.81
C ALA A 344 31.47 -2.69 0.34
N GLY A 345 30.96 -1.68 1.08
CA GLY A 345 29.99 -1.87 2.15
C GLY A 345 28.67 -2.46 1.66
N ARG A 346 28.22 -2.07 0.46
CA ARG A 346 27.02 -2.60 -0.16
C ARG A 346 27.14 -4.11 -0.44
N GLN A 347 28.31 -4.59 -0.88
CA GLN A 347 28.54 -6.01 -1.14
C GLN A 347 28.51 -6.85 0.15
N GLN A 348 29.09 -6.34 1.23
CA GLN A 348 29.03 -7.01 2.54
C GLN A 348 27.59 -7.10 3.07
N LEU A 349 26.81 -6.04 2.87
CA LEU A 349 25.38 -6.03 3.25
C LEU A 349 24.57 -7.01 2.40
N MET A 350 24.88 -7.19 1.12
CA MET A 350 24.27 -8.22 0.26
C MET A 350 24.46 -9.62 0.88
N THR A 351 25.68 -9.97 1.27
CA THR A 351 25.97 -11.27 1.91
C THR A 351 25.16 -11.46 3.20
N ARG A 352 25.17 -10.46 4.07
CA ARG A 352 24.41 -10.50 5.34
C ARG A 352 22.90 -10.60 5.11
N ALA A 353 22.37 -9.89 4.14
CA ALA A 353 20.95 -9.91 3.80
C ALA A 353 20.51 -11.29 3.25
N VAL A 354 21.33 -11.89 2.39
CA VAL A 354 21.11 -13.27 1.88
C VAL A 354 21.12 -14.27 3.04
N GLU A 355 22.07 -14.15 3.95
CA GLU A 355 22.14 -15.00 5.15
C GLU A 355 20.90 -14.80 6.03
N HIS A 356 20.47 -13.56 6.20
CA HIS A 356 19.33 -13.22 7.05
C HIS A 356 18.02 -13.80 6.55
N TRP A 357 17.73 -13.71 5.23
CA TRP A 357 16.43 -14.09 4.69
C TRP A 357 16.42 -15.41 3.94
N TYR A 358 17.49 -15.79 3.27
CA TYR A 358 17.47 -16.92 2.33
C TYR A 358 18.26 -18.16 2.81
N ARG A 359 19.11 -18.05 3.83
CA ARG A 359 19.88 -19.17 4.39
C ARG A 359 19.38 -19.69 5.73
N ARG A 360 18.35 -19.10 6.31
CA ARG A 360 17.74 -19.66 7.53
C ARG A 360 16.95 -20.92 7.17
N PRO A 361 17.10 -22.02 7.96
CA PRO A 361 16.22 -23.17 7.79
C PRO A 361 14.78 -22.71 8.01
N ARG A 362 13.87 -23.15 7.15
CA ARG A 362 12.44 -22.95 7.35
C ARG A 362 12.04 -23.73 8.61
N VAL A 363 11.62 -23.04 9.64
CA VAL A 363 11.11 -23.62 10.89
C VAL A 363 9.70 -24.18 10.65
#